data_c0ffddfb02a740c5ca75cf02ff79a7e5
#
_entry.id   c0ffddfb02a740c5ca75cf02ff79a7e5
#
_cell.length_a   1.000
_cell.length_b   1.000
_cell.length_c   1.000
_cell.angle_alpha   90.00
_cell.angle_beta   90.00
_cell.angle_gamma   90.00
#
_symmetry.space_group_name_H-M   'P 1'
#
loop_
_entity.id
_entity.type
_entity.pdbx_description
1 polymer ?
#
loop_
_entity_poly.entity_id
_entity_poly.type
_entity_poly.pdbx_seq_one_letter_code
_entity_poly.pdbx_strand_id
1 'polypeptide(L)'
;MTQIAEERAQLISRMKGAVYTSGWLTVSQQMVDRFADATGDHQYIHVDPERAAKTPFGGTIAHGFLLLSLLPRLLADAGRPAIPGVVMGINYGTDRVRFVQPVRTGSEVRGL
;
A
#
# COMPACT_ATOMS: atom_id res chain seq x y z
N MET A 1 15.46 32.61 -4.01
CA MET A 1 14.61 31.41 -4.10
C MET A 1 13.42 31.73 -5.01
N THR A 2 13.02 30.80 -5.89
CA THR A 2 11.86 31.02 -6.76
C THR A 2 10.56 30.95 -5.96
N GLN A 3 9.50 31.55 -6.47
CA GLN A 3 8.18 31.48 -5.85
C GLN A 3 7.70 30.03 -5.68
N ILE A 4 7.94 29.19 -6.70
CA ILE A 4 7.58 27.74 -6.63
C ILE A 4 8.36 27.05 -5.49
N ALA A 5 9.63 27.35 -5.31
CA ALA A 5 10.43 26.78 -4.25
C ALA A 5 9.92 27.21 -2.86
N GLU A 6 9.51 28.47 -2.73
CA GLU A 6 8.94 28.97 -1.48
C GLU A 6 7.58 28.33 -1.17
N GLU A 7 6.70 28.23 -2.16
CA GLU A 7 5.40 27.57 -2.02
C GLU A 7 5.56 26.11 -1.63
N ARG A 8 6.52 25.42 -2.26
CA ARG A 8 6.85 24.03 -1.94
C ARG A 8 7.30 23.88 -0.50
N ALA A 9 8.24 24.71 -0.06
CA ALA A 9 8.76 24.68 1.29
C ALA A 9 7.68 24.94 2.33
N GLN A 10 6.80 25.90 2.09
CA GLN A 10 5.67 26.19 2.97
C GLN A 10 4.68 25.03 3.04
N LEU A 11 4.35 24.42 1.89
CA LEU A 11 3.45 23.28 1.84
C LEU A 11 4.04 22.08 2.59
N ILE A 12 5.30 21.75 2.34
CA ILE A 12 5.98 20.65 3.04
C ILE A 12 5.97 20.88 4.55
N SER A 13 6.22 22.11 4.98
CA SER A 13 6.17 22.47 6.40
C SER A 13 4.79 22.21 7.01
N ARG A 14 3.72 22.58 6.30
CA ARG A 14 2.34 22.33 6.76
C ARG A 14 1.97 20.85 6.77
N MET A 15 2.58 20.04 5.87
CA MET A 15 2.31 18.61 5.80
C MET A 15 3.00 17.81 6.90
N LYS A 16 4.03 18.35 7.54
CA LYS A 16 4.72 17.67 8.63
C LYS A 16 3.76 17.38 9.77
N GLY A 17 3.68 16.12 10.18
CA GLY A 17 2.80 15.67 11.24
C GLY A 17 1.32 15.54 10.83
N ALA A 18 0.95 15.96 9.63
CA ALA A 18 -0.40 15.74 9.13
C ALA A 18 -0.61 14.27 8.77
N VAL A 19 -1.82 13.77 8.99
CA VAL A 19 -2.21 12.40 8.63
C VAL A 19 -3.23 12.48 7.50
N TYR A 20 -2.95 11.78 6.41
CA TYR A 20 -3.87 11.66 5.27
C TYR A 20 -4.36 10.23 5.21
N THR A 21 -5.67 10.04 5.11
CA THR A 21 -6.30 8.73 5.17
C THR A 21 -6.97 8.42 3.84
N SER A 22 -6.62 7.28 3.25
CA SER A 22 -7.28 6.81 2.04
C SER A 22 -8.67 6.24 2.34
N GLY A 23 -9.47 6.03 1.29
CA GLY A 23 -10.63 5.16 1.37
C GLY A 23 -10.23 3.70 1.58
N TRP A 24 -11.22 2.86 1.87
CA TRP A 24 -11.03 1.43 2.05
C TRP A 24 -10.88 0.74 0.69
N LEU A 25 -9.98 -0.24 0.63
CA LEU A 25 -9.72 -1.06 -0.53
C LEU A 25 -9.84 -2.52 -0.14
N THR A 26 -10.67 -3.27 -0.87
CA THR A 26 -10.78 -4.72 -0.65
C THR A 26 -9.61 -5.44 -1.31
N VAL A 27 -8.89 -6.23 -0.53
CA VAL A 27 -7.82 -7.10 -1.04
C VAL A 27 -8.45 -8.44 -1.44
N SER A 28 -8.84 -8.56 -2.69
CA SER A 28 -9.53 -9.75 -3.20
C SER A 28 -8.57 -10.89 -3.49
N GLN A 29 -9.11 -12.12 -3.55
CA GLN A 29 -8.33 -13.27 -4.00
C GLN A 29 -7.79 -13.05 -5.41
N GLN A 30 -8.57 -12.44 -6.31
CA GLN A 30 -8.13 -12.15 -7.67
C GLN A 30 -6.90 -11.24 -7.68
N MET A 31 -6.87 -10.22 -6.84
CA MET A 31 -5.72 -9.32 -6.68
C MET A 31 -4.49 -10.09 -6.21
N VAL A 32 -4.66 -10.96 -5.21
CA VAL A 32 -3.60 -11.80 -4.67
C VAL A 32 -3.07 -12.77 -5.74
N ASP A 33 -3.95 -13.41 -6.49
CA ASP A 33 -3.56 -14.33 -7.57
C ASP A 33 -2.77 -13.61 -8.66
N ARG A 34 -3.20 -12.41 -9.05
CA ARG A 34 -2.48 -11.60 -10.04
C ARG A 34 -1.10 -11.17 -9.54
N PHE A 35 -0.98 -10.83 -8.28
CA PHE A 35 0.30 -10.49 -7.68
C PHE A 35 1.22 -11.71 -7.64
N ALA A 36 0.70 -12.88 -7.29
CA ALA A 36 1.44 -14.13 -7.31
C ALA A 36 1.97 -14.43 -8.72
N ASP A 37 1.14 -14.25 -9.74
CA ASP A 37 1.53 -14.44 -11.13
C ASP A 37 2.61 -13.44 -11.57
N ALA A 38 2.47 -12.19 -11.18
CA ALA A 38 3.42 -11.14 -11.56
C ALA A 38 4.79 -11.33 -10.91
N THR A 39 4.85 -11.88 -9.69
CA THR A 39 6.10 -11.96 -8.90
C THR A 39 6.68 -13.36 -8.82
N GLY A 40 5.90 -14.39 -9.15
CA GLY A 40 6.31 -15.78 -9.00
C GLY A 40 6.13 -16.34 -7.59
N ASP A 41 5.54 -15.59 -6.67
CA ASP A 41 5.29 -16.07 -5.32
C ASP A 41 3.91 -16.74 -5.23
N HIS A 42 3.88 -18.03 -5.50
CA HIS A 42 2.69 -18.86 -5.48
C HIS A 42 2.62 -19.76 -4.23
N GLN A 43 3.13 -19.29 -3.10
CA GLN A 43 3.03 -20.05 -1.87
C GLN A 43 1.55 -20.32 -1.56
N TYR A 44 1.26 -21.55 -1.12
CA TYR A 44 -0.13 -22.00 -0.96
C TYR A 44 -0.96 -21.13 0.00
N ILE A 45 -0.33 -20.50 0.97
CA ILE A 45 -1.04 -19.61 1.90
C ILE A 45 -1.68 -18.40 1.23
N HIS A 46 -1.26 -18.08 -0.01
CA HIS A 46 -1.81 -16.96 -0.78
C HIS A 46 -2.79 -17.43 -1.84
N VAL A 47 -2.53 -18.58 -2.49
CA VAL A 47 -3.23 -18.95 -3.72
C VAL A 47 -4.10 -20.20 -3.62
N ASP A 48 -4.04 -20.93 -2.52
CA ASP A 48 -4.80 -22.18 -2.34
C ASP A 48 -5.73 -22.06 -1.13
N PRO A 49 -7.00 -21.63 -1.35
CA PRO A 49 -7.94 -21.43 -0.25
C PRO A 49 -8.20 -22.69 0.60
N GLU A 50 -8.25 -23.88 -0.02
CA GLU A 50 -8.51 -25.13 0.71
C GLU A 50 -7.35 -25.47 1.65
N ARG A 51 -6.11 -25.42 1.16
CA ARG A 51 -4.94 -25.67 2.00
C ARG A 51 -4.77 -24.59 3.06
N ALA A 52 -4.97 -23.33 2.68
CA ALA A 52 -4.81 -22.21 3.60
C ALA A 52 -5.83 -22.25 4.73
N ALA A 53 -7.04 -22.76 4.48
CA ALA A 53 -8.06 -22.90 5.51
C ALA A 53 -7.65 -23.83 6.64
N LYS A 54 -6.72 -24.77 6.38
CA LYS A 54 -6.19 -25.70 7.38
C LYS A 54 -5.02 -25.13 8.18
N THR A 55 -4.60 -23.91 7.88
CA THR A 55 -3.54 -23.20 8.61
C THR A 55 -4.15 -22.39 9.76
N PRO A 56 -3.34 -21.91 10.72
CA PRO A 56 -3.82 -21.01 11.76
C PRO A 56 -4.46 -19.73 11.22
N PHE A 57 -4.18 -19.34 9.96
CA PHE A 57 -4.81 -18.17 9.34
C PHE A 57 -6.30 -18.40 9.03
N GLY A 58 -6.73 -19.64 8.85
CA GLY A 58 -8.11 -19.98 8.55
C GLY A 58 -8.56 -19.67 7.13
N GLY A 59 -7.65 -19.37 6.24
CA GLY A 59 -7.87 -19.04 4.84
C GLY A 59 -6.65 -18.38 4.23
N THR A 60 -6.75 -17.96 2.97
CA THR A 60 -5.63 -17.28 2.29
C THR A 60 -5.38 -15.90 2.88
N ILE A 61 -4.12 -15.50 2.87
CA ILE A 61 -3.66 -14.18 3.29
C ILE A 61 -2.98 -13.47 2.13
N ALA A 62 -3.04 -12.15 2.14
CA ALA A 62 -2.31 -11.34 1.17
C ALA A 62 -0.81 -11.41 1.40
N HIS A 63 -0.04 -11.35 0.31
CA HIS A 63 1.41 -11.16 0.42
C HIS A 63 1.69 -9.82 1.13
N GLY A 64 2.62 -9.81 2.05
CA GLY A 64 3.06 -8.54 2.65
C GLY A 64 3.53 -7.55 1.60
N PHE A 65 4.28 -8.01 0.60
CA PHE A 65 4.76 -7.15 -0.48
C PHE A 65 3.65 -6.65 -1.40
N LEU A 66 2.53 -7.35 -1.52
CA LEU A 66 1.34 -6.81 -2.19
C LEU A 66 0.81 -5.60 -1.43
N LEU A 67 0.67 -5.71 -0.12
CA LEU A 67 0.18 -4.61 0.70
C LEU A 67 1.08 -3.38 0.59
N LEU A 68 2.40 -3.58 0.64
CA LEU A 68 3.36 -2.51 0.42
C LEU A 68 3.19 -1.89 -0.97
N SER A 69 2.98 -2.70 -1.99
CA SER A 69 2.80 -2.27 -3.37
C SER A 69 1.53 -1.46 -3.61
N LEU A 70 0.56 -1.53 -2.70
CA LEU A 70 -0.66 -0.74 -2.78
C LEU A 70 -0.48 0.71 -2.30
N LEU A 71 0.65 1.06 -1.68
CA LEU A 71 0.87 2.40 -1.14
C LEU A 71 0.68 3.52 -2.18
N PRO A 72 1.20 3.45 -3.41
CA PRO A 72 0.97 4.52 -4.39
C PRO A 72 -0.51 4.75 -4.68
N ARG A 73 -1.30 3.68 -4.80
CA ARG A 73 -2.75 3.77 -5.01
C ARG A 73 -3.46 4.39 -3.81
N LEU A 74 -3.11 3.95 -2.59
CA LEU A 74 -3.70 4.46 -1.36
C LEU A 74 -3.32 5.92 -1.12
N LEU A 75 -2.07 6.30 -1.41
CA LEU A 75 -1.62 7.68 -1.30
C LEU A 75 -2.36 8.60 -2.29
N ALA A 76 -2.59 8.15 -3.51
CA ALA A 76 -3.34 8.91 -4.50
C ALA A 76 -4.78 9.18 -4.04
N ASP A 77 -5.37 8.24 -3.30
CA ASP A 77 -6.74 8.33 -2.79
C ASP A 77 -6.84 9.11 -1.46
N ALA A 78 -5.73 9.41 -0.82
CA ALA A 78 -5.74 9.99 0.53
C ALA A 78 -5.99 11.51 0.55
N GLY A 79 -6.12 12.16 -0.60
CA GLY A 79 -6.44 13.59 -0.68
C GLY A 79 -5.30 14.51 -0.24
N ARG A 80 -4.07 14.01 -0.20
CA ARG A 80 -2.93 14.87 0.13
C ARG A 80 -2.71 15.92 -0.96
N PRO A 81 -2.25 17.13 -0.60
CA PRO A 81 -2.05 18.18 -1.58
C PRO A 81 -0.92 17.85 -2.55
N ALA A 82 -1.09 18.27 -3.80
CA ALA A 82 -0.04 18.18 -4.81
C ALA A 82 1.12 19.11 -4.43
N ILE A 83 2.35 18.65 -4.60
CA ILE A 83 3.54 19.47 -4.32
C ILE A 83 3.89 20.25 -5.58
N PRO A 84 3.93 21.61 -5.53
CA PRO A 84 4.22 22.43 -6.69
C PRO A 84 5.56 22.07 -7.35
N GLY A 85 5.58 22.02 -8.68
CA GLY A 85 6.80 21.78 -9.46
C GLY A 85 7.22 20.32 -9.57
N VAL A 86 6.49 19.38 -8.92
CA VAL A 86 6.76 17.95 -9.07
C VAL A 86 6.05 17.43 -10.31
N VAL A 87 6.81 16.81 -11.20
CA VAL A 87 6.29 16.24 -12.46
C VAL A 87 6.10 14.73 -12.40
N MET A 88 6.79 14.05 -11.51
CA MET A 88 6.65 12.61 -11.28
C MET A 88 7.13 12.22 -9.89
N GLY A 89 6.62 11.11 -9.37
CA GLY A 89 7.12 10.47 -8.16
C GLY A 89 7.79 9.15 -8.50
N ILE A 90 8.94 8.91 -7.90
CA ILE A 90 9.69 7.66 -8.09
C ILE A 90 9.94 7.05 -6.71
N ASN A 91 9.74 5.74 -6.61
CA ASN A 91 10.02 5.03 -5.37
C ASN A 91 11.54 5.00 -5.15
N TYR A 92 11.98 5.58 -4.05
CA TYR A 92 13.39 5.59 -3.67
C TYR A 92 13.72 4.43 -2.72
N GLY A 93 12.93 4.27 -1.69
CA GLY A 93 13.15 3.24 -0.68
C GLY A 93 12.34 3.50 0.59
N THR A 94 12.57 2.65 1.56
CA THR A 94 11.97 2.73 2.89
C THR A 94 13.05 2.49 3.94
N ASP A 95 12.93 3.12 5.11
CA ASP A 95 13.85 2.88 6.22
C ASP A 95 13.45 1.65 7.02
N ARG A 96 12.15 1.40 7.14
CA ARG A 96 11.63 0.28 7.90
C ARG A 96 10.26 -0.13 7.38
N VAL A 97 10.08 -1.43 7.13
CA VAL A 97 8.79 -2.03 6.81
C VAL A 97 8.60 -3.26 7.70
N ARG A 98 7.44 -3.36 8.32
CA ARG A 98 7.07 -4.53 9.10
C ARG A 98 5.63 -4.92 8.80
N PHE A 99 5.43 -6.20 8.55
CA PHE A 99 4.10 -6.78 8.36
C PHE A 99 3.69 -7.41 9.68
N VAL A 100 3.08 -6.60 10.54
CA VAL A 100 2.82 -6.97 11.93
C VAL A 100 1.64 -7.91 12.13
N GLN A 101 0.73 -7.97 11.14
CA GLN A 101 -0.41 -8.88 11.16
C GLN A 101 -0.71 -9.41 9.77
N PRO A 102 -1.10 -10.70 9.66
CA PRO A 102 -1.59 -11.23 8.39
C PRO A 102 -2.91 -10.55 8.01
N VAL A 103 -3.10 -10.31 6.71
CA VAL A 103 -4.34 -9.75 6.16
C VAL A 103 -5.02 -10.83 5.34
N ARG A 104 -6.17 -11.30 5.81
CA ARG A 104 -6.97 -12.28 5.08
C ARG A 104 -7.48 -11.71 3.77
N THR A 105 -7.45 -12.52 2.70
CA THR A 105 -8.12 -12.14 1.45
C THR A 105 -9.59 -11.86 1.74
N GLY A 106 -10.14 -10.86 1.05
CA GLY A 106 -11.49 -10.36 1.31
C GLY A 106 -11.54 -9.25 2.35
N SER A 107 -10.45 -8.99 3.06
CA SER A 107 -10.38 -7.87 4.02
C SER A 107 -10.25 -6.54 3.31
N GLU A 108 -10.70 -5.50 3.99
CA GLU A 108 -10.52 -4.13 3.55
C GLU A 108 -9.33 -3.50 4.26
N VAL A 109 -8.52 -2.75 3.54
CA VAL A 109 -7.36 -2.02 4.06
C VAL A 109 -7.43 -0.55 3.65
N ARG A 110 -6.76 0.29 4.39
CA ARG A 110 -6.58 1.71 4.02
C ARG A 110 -5.21 2.20 4.46
N GLY A 111 -4.76 3.25 3.79
CA GLY A 111 -3.53 3.95 4.16
C GLY A 111 -3.80 5.09 5.14
N LEU A 112 -2.91 5.24 6.07
CA LEU A 112 -2.88 6.36 7.02
C LEU A 112 -1.57 7.12 6.85
#